data_ecf973a3081579b58429d735164a9bfe
#
_entry.id   ecf973a3081579b58429d735164a9bfe
#
_cell.length_a   1.000
_cell.length_b   1.000
_cell.length_c   1.000
_cell.angle_alpha   90.00
_cell.angle_beta   90.00
_cell.angle_gamma   90.00
#
_symmetry.space_group_name_H-M   'P 1'
#
loop_
_entity.id
_entity.type
_entity.pdbx_description
1 polymer ?
#
loop_
_entity_poly.entity_id
_entity_poly.type
_entity_poly.pdbx_seq_one_letter_code
_entity_poly.pdbx_strand_id
1 'polypeptide(L)'
;SIGVRAHLKLGKQARDDGAYESDNILGDVMEALIGAWYREAGLDAARTFVRIAWGDRVRRSDKAPQHPKSALQEWAAAHGRRTPEYVVVDRSGPHHAPRFTVQAKIGTFAEATATGANKQIAETAAAKALLAKVAS
;
A
#
# COMPACT_ATOMS: atom_id res chain seq x y z
N SER A 1 -12.80 13.67 9.17
CA SER A 1 -12.95 13.81 7.71
C SER A 1 -13.40 15.23 7.39
N ILE A 2 -12.67 15.94 6.51
CA ILE A 2 -13.02 17.31 6.06
C ILE A 2 -14.03 17.32 4.90
N GLY A 3 -14.57 16.16 4.53
CA GLY A 3 -15.64 16.04 3.53
C GLY A 3 -15.27 16.40 2.09
N VAL A 4 -13.99 16.43 1.73
CA VAL A 4 -13.49 16.84 0.40
C VAL A 4 -14.22 16.13 -0.75
N ARG A 5 -14.49 14.82 -0.58
CA ARG A 5 -15.14 13.99 -1.59
C ARG A 5 -16.46 14.58 -2.10
N ALA A 6 -17.28 15.14 -1.20
CA ALA A 6 -18.60 15.73 -1.55
C ALA A 6 -18.49 17.01 -2.37
N HIS A 7 -17.34 17.66 -2.40
CA HIS A 7 -17.10 18.94 -3.09
C HIS A 7 -16.26 18.81 -4.34
N LEU A 8 -15.81 17.58 -4.69
CA LEU A 8 -15.05 17.34 -5.92
C LEU A 8 -15.90 17.53 -7.18
N LYS A 9 -15.42 18.34 -8.09
CA LYS A 9 -15.99 18.49 -9.42
C LYS A 9 -15.16 17.67 -10.41
N LEU A 10 -15.63 16.49 -10.74
CA LEU A 10 -14.98 15.59 -11.70
C LEU A 10 -15.66 15.67 -13.08
N GLY A 11 -14.88 15.55 -14.14
CA GLY A 11 -15.38 15.37 -15.50
C GLY A 11 -16.22 14.08 -15.62
N LYS A 12 -17.05 13.98 -16.67
CA LYS A 12 -17.97 12.84 -16.85
C LYS A 12 -17.23 11.50 -16.83
N GLN A 13 -16.17 11.36 -17.60
CA GLN A 13 -15.39 10.11 -17.70
C GLN A 13 -14.79 9.71 -16.35
N ALA A 14 -14.16 10.63 -15.63
CA ALA A 14 -13.58 10.35 -14.31
C ALA A 14 -14.65 9.89 -13.30
N ARG A 15 -15.87 10.40 -13.40
CA ARG A 15 -16.99 9.95 -12.57
C ARG A 15 -17.41 8.52 -12.92
N ASP A 16 -17.53 8.24 -14.22
CA ASP A 16 -17.92 6.92 -14.73
C ASP A 16 -16.86 5.86 -14.38
N ASP A 17 -15.58 6.25 -14.31
CA ASP A 17 -14.45 5.41 -13.91
C ASP A 17 -14.30 5.25 -12.37
N GLY A 18 -15.21 5.79 -11.58
CA GLY A 18 -15.20 5.64 -10.12
C GLY A 18 -14.15 6.49 -9.39
N ALA A 19 -13.69 7.59 -9.99
CA ALA A 19 -12.64 8.46 -9.44
C ALA A 19 -12.97 9.05 -8.06
N TYR A 20 -14.24 9.15 -7.69
CA TYR A 20 -14.65 9.57 -6.35
C TYR A 20 -14.18 8.61 -5.24
N GLU A 21 -13.99 7.34 -5.55
CA GLU A 21 -13.55 6.30 -4.62
C GLU A 21 -12.03 6.09 -4.65
N SER A 22 -11.32 6.77 -5.56
CA SER A 22 -9.87 6.65 -5.70
C SER A 22 -9.14 7.40 -4.60
N ASP A 23 -8.43 6.68 -3.73
CA ASP A 23 -7.59 7.27 -2.70
C ASP A 23 -6.44 8.11 -3.28
N ASN A 24 -5.94 7.75 -4.47
CA ASN A 24 -4.90 8.53 -5.15
C ASN A 24 -5.43 9.92 -5.55
N ILE A 25 -6.61 9.99 -6.18
CA ILE A 25 -7.23 11.26 -6.57
C ILE A 25 -7.54 12.12 -5.34
N LEU A 26 -8.01 11.50 -4.27
CA LEU A 26 -8.24 12.21 -3.00
C LEU A 26 -6.93 12.70 -2.39
N GLY A 27 -5.85 11.95 -2.53
CA GLY A 27 -4.50 12.36 -2.14
C GLY A 27 -4.02 13.59 -2.91
N ASP A 28 -4.10 13.56 -4.23
CA ASP A 28 -3.72 14.68 -5.12
C ASP A 28 -4.50 15.96 -4.78
N VAL A 29 -5.80 15.82 -4.52
CA VAL A 29 -6.65 16.96 -4.11
C VAL A 29 -6.24 17.51 -2.75
N MET A 30 -5.88 16.65 -1.79
CA MET A 30 -5.37 17.09 -0.49
C MET A 30 -4.03 17.82 -0.60
N GLU A 31 -3.12 17.33 -1.44
CA GLU A 31 -1.85 18.01 -1.73
C GLU A 31 -2.09 19.40 -2.32
N ALA A 32 -3.00 19.51 -3.30
CA ALA A 32 -3.37 20.79 -3.89
C ALA A 32 -3.98 21.76 -2.87
N LEU A 33 -4.83 21.28 -1.97
CA LEU A 33 -5.42 22.10 -0.89
C LEU A 33 -4.37 22.58 0.10
N ILE A 34 -3.44 21.71 0.50
CA ILE A 34 -2.35 22.10 1.41
C ILE A 34 -1.43 23.12 0.73
N GLY A 35 -1.12 22.93 -0.57
CA GLY A 35 -0.34 23.87 -1.35
C GLY A 35 -1.01 25.25 -1.50
N ALA A 36 -2.32 25.27 -1.76
CA ALA A 36 -3.09 26.51 -1.82
C ALA A 36 -3.11 27.22 -0.45
N TRP A 37 -3.34 26.49 0.62
CA TRP A 37 -3.32 27.02 2.00
C TRP A 37 -1.94 27.56 2.38
N TYR A 38 -0.88 26.85 2.01
CA TYR A 38 0.49 27.34 2.22
C TYR A 38 0.76 28.66 1.51
N ARG A 39 0.31 28.81 0.27
CA ARG A 39 0.49 30.06 -0.51
C ARG A 39 -0.29 31.23 0.06
N GLU A 40 -1.48 31.00 0.57
CA GLU A 40 -2.38 32.02 1.10
C GLU A 40 -2.02 32.42 2.54
N ALA A 41 -1.79 31.45 3.42
CA ALA A 41 -1.65 31.66 4.85
C ALA A 41 -0.24 31.40 5.41
N GLY A 42 0.69 30.96 4.57
CA GLY A 42 2.09 30.71 4.93
C GLY A 42 2.34 29.35 5.61
N LEU A 43 3.61 29.07 5.89
CA LEU A 43 4.09 27.78 6.37
C LEU A 43 3.49 27.38 7.71
N ASP A 44 3.38 28.29 8.65
CA ASP A 44 2.93 27.96 10.01
C ASP A 44 1.45 27.59 10.05
N ALA A 45 0.63 28.23 9.23
CA ALA A 45 -0.77 27.89 9.08
C ALA A 45 -0.95 26.51 8.42
N ALA A 46 -0.19 26.22 7.34
CA ALA A 46 -0.21 24.92 6.68
C ALA A 46 0.29 23.82 7.62
N ARG A 47 1.37 24.05 8.37
CA ARG A 47 1.90 23.13 9.38
C ARG A 47 0.86 22.83 10.47
N THR A 48 0.17 23.84 10.97
CA THR A 48 -0.88 23.71 11.97
C THR A 48 -2.03 22.86 11.44
N PHE A 49 -2.48 23.12 10.21
CA PHE A 49 -3.52 22.34 9.55
C PHE A 49 -3.12 20.85 9.43
N VAL A 50 -1.92 20.57 8.93
CA VAL A 50 -1.42 19.20 8.81
C VAL A 50 -1.36 18.50 10.17
N ARG A 51 -0.88 19.19 11.22
CA ARG A 51 -0.82 18.62 12.58
C ARG A 51 -2.21 18.32 13.15
N ILE A 52 -3.19 19.17 12.91
CA ILE A 52 -4.58 18.92 13.35
C ILE A 52 -5.18 17.75 12.55
N ALA A 53 -4.99 17.73 11.23
CA ALA A 53 -5.60 16.72 10.36
C ALA A 53 -5.01 15.32 10.55
N TRP A 54 -3.70 15.19 10.78
CA TRP A 54 -2.97 13.92 10.84
C TRP A 54 -2.27 13.63 12.17
N GLY A 55 -2.16 14.60 13.08
CA GLY A 55 -1.33 14.49 14.29
C GLY A 55 -1.59 13.23 15.12
N ASP A 56 -2.84 12.84 15.30
CA ASP A 56 -3.18 11.61 16.03
C ASP A 56 -2.86 10.34 15.23
N ARG A 57 -2.97 10.37 13.92
CA ARG A 57 -2.62 9.23 13.06
C ARG A 57 -1.12 9.00 13.02
N VAL A 58 -0.34 10.09 12.93
CA VAL A 58 1.13 10.01 12.97
C VAL A 58 1.62 9.49 14.32
N ARG A 59 1.02 9.95 15.44
CA ARG A 59 1.38 9.47 16.78
C ARG A 59 0.99 8.03 17.06
N ARG A 60 -0.11 7.54 16.45
CA ARG A 60 -0.59 6.15 16.58
C ARG A 60 0.12 5.19 15.63
N SER A 61 0.81 5.72 14.64
CA SER A 61 1.58 4.93 13.68
C SER A 61 2.98 4.67 14.23
N ASP A 62 3.08 3.86 15.30
CA ASP A 62 4.37 3.42 15.85
C ASP A 62 5.21 2.62 14.85
N LYS A 63 4.60 2.16 13.77
CA LYS A 63 5.27 1.66 12.56
C LYS A 63 4.44 2.05 11.34
N ALA A 64 5.04 2.76 10.40
CA ALA A 64 4.45 2.92 9.07
C ALA A 64 4.06 1.53 8.53
N PRO A 65 2.91 1.36 7.87
CA PRO A 65 2.55 0.09 7.25
C PRO A 65 3.66 -0.31 6.27
N GLN A 66 4.53 -1.21 6.71
CA GLN A 66 5.60 -1.70 5.87
C GLN A 66 5.02 -2.60 4.79
N HIS A 67 5.43 -2.39 3.54
CA HIS A 67 5.03 -3.28 2.46
C HIS A 67 5.54 -4.71 2.77
N PRO A 68 4.72 -5.76 2.73
CA PRO A 68 5.10 -7.10 3.19
C PRO A 68 6.38 -7.64 2.56
N LYS A 69 6.65 -7.33 1.29
CA LYS A 69 7.89 -7.74 0.60
C LYS A 69 9.12 -7.05 1.18
N SER A 70 9.02 -5.75 1.48
CA SER A 70 10.11 -4.98 2.11
C SER A 70 10.36 -5.47 3.53
N ALA A 71 9.30 -5.67 4.31
CA ALA A 71 9.42 -6.21 5.68
C ALA A 71 10.06 -7.60 5.72
N LEU A 72 9.72 -8.49 4.77
CA LEU A 72 10.33 -9.82 4.67
C LEU A 72 11.80 -9.73 4.27
N GLN A 73 12.16 -8.82 3.36
CA GLN A 73 13.54 -8.60 2.94
C GLN A 73 14.40 -8.05 4.09
N GLU A 74 13.89 -7.08 4.84
CA GLU A 74 14.55 -6.54 6.02
C GLU A 74 14.72 -7.61 7.12
N TRP A 75 13.70 -8.42 7.35
CA TRP A 75 13.77 -9.54 8.27
C TRP A 75 14.88 -10.52 7.88
N ALA A 76 14.91 -10.92 6.60
CA ALA A 76 15.93 -11.85 6.09
C ALA A 76 17.34 -11.28 6.23
N ALA A 77 17.55 -10.00 5.91
CA ALA A 77 18.82 -9.31 6.06
C ALA A 77 19.26 -9.25 7.54
N ALA A 78 18.35 -8.88 8.45
CA ALA A 78 18.61 -8.80 9.89
C ALA A 78 19.01 -10.16 10.52
N HIS A 79 18.56 -11.28 9.93
CA HIS A 79 18.84 -12.63 10.40
C HIS A 79 19.94 -13.35 9.59
N GLY A 80 20.70 -12.61 8.75
CA GLY A 80 21.77 -13.18 7.91
C GLY A 80 21.27 -14.23 6.90
N ARG A 81 20.02 -14.10 6.45
CA ARG A 81 19.38 -15.01 5.50
C ARG A 81 19.50 -14.49 4.07
N ARG A 82 19.33 -15.41 3.09
CA ARG A 82 19.27 -15.03 1.68
C ARG A 82 18.05 -14.14 1.40
N THR A 83 18.19 -13.27 0.42
CA THR A 83 17.08 -12.45 -0.09
C THR A 83 15.90 -13.35 -0.49
N PRO A 84 14.65 -12.97 -0.13
CA PRO A 84 13.47 -13.73 -0.54
C PRO A 84 13.30 -13.78 -2.05
N GLU A 85 12.99 -14.96 -2.57
CA GLU A 85 12.69 -15.23 -3.97
C GLU A 85 11.20 -15.51 -4.14
N TYR A 86 10.64 -15.12 -5.29
CA TYR A 86 9.22 -15.29 -5.61
C TYR A 86 9.08 -16.04 -6.93
N VAL A 87 8.39 -17.19 -6.90
CA VAL A 87 8.19 -18.04 -8.06
C VAL A 87 6.69 -18.23 -8.29
N VAL A 88 6.23 -17.98 -9.51
CA VAL A 88 4.87 -18.35 -9.91
C VAL A 88 4.84 -19.87 -10.09
N VAL A 89 4.10 -20.55 -9.22
CA VAL A 89 3.99 -22.03 -9.25
C VAL A 89 2.75 -22.50 -9.97
N ASP A 90 1.73 -21.65 -10.09
CA ASP A 90 0.53 -21.96 -10.88
C ASP A 90 -0.12 -20.69 -11.42
N ARG A 91 -0.77 -20.85 -12.57
CA ARG A 91 -1.64 -19.84 -13.18
C ARG A 91 -2.89 -20.52 -13.68
N SER A 92 -4.02 -20.23 -13.07
CA SER A 92 -5.32 -20.81 -13.36
C SER A 92 -6.41 -19.76 -13.51
N GLY A 93 -7.62 -20.19 -13.76
CA GLY A 93 -8.79 -19.34 -13.94
C GLY A 93 -9.00 -18.86 -15.38
N PRO A 94 -10.19 -18.34 -15.69
CA PRO A 94 -10.53 -17.83 -17.02
C PRO A 94 -9.79 -16.52 -17.33
N HIS A 95 -9.68 -16.18 -18.62
CA HIS A 95 -8.96 -14.96 -19.05
C HIS A 95 -9.43 -13.66 -18.39
N HIS A 96 -10.71 -13.55 -18.07
CA HIS A 96 -11.30 -12.38 -17.41
C HIS A 96 -11.18 -12.38 -15.88
N ALA A 97 -10.74 -13.50 -15.28
CA ALA A 97 -10.53 -13.64 -13.84
C ALA A 97 -9.34 -14.60 -13.57
N PRO A 98 -8.11 -14.24 -13.98
CA PRO A 98 -6.93 -15.07 -13.77
C PRO A 98 -6.62 -15.18 -12.28
N ARG A 99 -6.10 -16.31 -11.87
CA ARG A 99 -5.58 -16.56 -10.53
C ARG A 99 -4.13 -16.99 -10.62
N PHE A 100 -3.28 -16.33 -9.87
CA PHE A 100 -1.86 -16.64 -9.78
C PHE A 100 -1.57 -17.23 -8.40
N THR A 101 -0.82 -18.33 -8.38
CA THR A 101 -0.27 -18.89 -7.16
C THR A 101 1.22 -18.62 -7.14
N VAL A 102 1.71 -17.93 -6.11
CA VAL A 102 3.11 -17.59 -5.94
C VAL A 102 3.65 -18.21 -4.67
N GLN A 103 4.82 -18.80 -4.78
CA GLN A 103 5.64 -19.25 -3.66
C GLN A 103 6.69 -18.19 -3.35
N ALA A 104 6.74 -17.72 -2.10
CA ALA A 104 7.85 -16.94 -1.55
C ALA A 104 8.75 -17.89 -0.77
N LYS A 105 10.07 -17.82 -0.94
CA LYS A 105 11.04 -18.68 -0.25
C LYS A 105 12.29 -17.91 0.16
N ILE A 106 12.91 -18.31 1.26
CA ILE A 106 14.21 -17.83 1.75
C ILE A 106 15.19 -19.00 1.70
N GLY A 107 15.81 -19.20 0.54
CA GLY A 107 16.66 -20.36 0.27
C GLY A 107 15.94 -21.68 0.60
N THR A 108 16.56 -22.52 1.45
CA THR A 108 15.98 -23.77 1.98
C THR A 108 15.40 -23.60 3.39
N PHE A 109 15.45 -22.38 3.95
CA PHE A 109 15.08 -22.13 5.34
C PHE A 109 13.58 -22.14 5.58
N ALA A 110 12.83 -21.41 4.75
CA ALA A 110 11.38 -21.32 4.88
C ALA A 110 10.75 -20.91 3.55
N GLU A 111 9.49 -21.33 3.38
CA GLU A 111 8.67 -20.98 2.24
C GLU A 111 7.20 -20.83 2.64
N ALA A 112 6.45 -20.06 1.86
CA ALA A 112 5.01 -19.92 1.95
C ALA A 112 4.41 -19.67 0.58
N THR A 113 3.18 -20.08 0.37
CA THR A 113 2.46 -19.97 -0.91
C THR A 113 1.19 -19.16 -0.70
N ALA A 114 0.85 -18.30 -1.64
CA ALA A 114 -0.40 -17.57 -1.64
C ALA A 114 -0.92 -17.34 -3.05
N THR A 115 -2.21 -17.02 -3.15
CA THR A 115 -2.90 -16.75 -4.41
C THR A 115 -3.34 -15.30 -4.52
N GLY A 116 -3.47 -14.79 -5.75
CA GLY A 116 -3.97 -13.45 -6.02
C GLY A 116 -4.53 -13.30 -7.42
N ALA A 117 -5.31 -12.25 -7.64
CA ALA A 117 -5.90 -11.93 -8.94
C ALA A 117 -4.85 -11.50 -9.98
N ASN A 118 -3.69 -11.09 -9.55
CA ASN A 118 -2.52 -10.84 -10.39
C ASN A 118 -1.24 -11.27 -9.65
N LYS A 119 -0.13 -11.30 -10.38
CA LYS A 119 1.18 -11.71 -9.86
C LYS A 119 1.59 -10.88 -8.64
N GLN A 120 1.43 -9.55 -8.70
CA GLN A 120 1.85 -8.65 -7.63
C GLN A 120 1.06 -8.86 -6.33
N ILE A 121 -0.26 -9.06 -6.43
CA ILE A 121 -1.13 -9.37 -5.28
C ILE A 121 -0.70 -10.72 -4.67
N ALA A 122 -0.48 -11.74 -5.49
CA ALA A 122 -0.05 -13.06 -5.03
C ALA A 122 1.33 -13.01 -4.35
N GLU A 123 2.31 -12.29 -4.91
CA GLU A 123 3.63 -12.08 -4.31
C GLU A 123 3.53 -11.38 -2.95
N THR A 124 2.72 -10.33 -2.84
CA THR A 124 2.53 -9.58 -1.59
C THR A 124 1.88 -10.46 -0.52
N ALA A 125 0.88 -11.26 -0.91
CA ALA A 125 0.23 -12.21 -0.01
C ALA A 125 1.18 -13.32 0.45
N ALA A 126 2.00 -13.87 -0.45
CA ALA A 126 3.02 -14.88 -0.13
C ALA A 126 4.10 -14.32 0.80
N ALA A 127 4.56 -13.09 0.56
CA ALA A 127 5.49 -12.41 1.47
C ALA A 127 4.93 -12.24 2.87
N LYS A 128 3.65 -11.81 2.97
CA LYS A 128 2.96 -11.66 4.27
C LYS A 128 2.86 -12.99 5.01
N ALA A 129 2.48 -14.05 4.31
CA ALA A 129 2.36 -15.39 4.89
C ALA A 129 3.72 -15.93 5.37
N LEU A 130 4.79 -15.73 4.57
CA LEU A 130 6.13 -16.16 4.94
C LEU A 130 6.67 -15.35 6.13
N LEU A 131 6.47 -14.03 6.14
CA LEU A 131 6.87 -13.17 7.25
C LEU A 131 6.20 -13.60 8.57
N ALA A 132 4.89 -13.87 8.55
CA ALA A 132 4.18 -14.37 9.71
C ALA A 132 4.74 -15.72 10.23
N LYS A 133 5.16 -16.62 9.32
CA LYS A 133 5.74 -17.92 9.64
C LYS A 133 7.14 -17.82 10.27
N VAL A 134 7.96 -16.84 9.85
CA VAL A 134 9.36 -16.73 10.29
C VAL A 134 9.54 -15.75 11.46
N ALA A 135 8.56 -14.87 11.70
CA ALA A 135 8.56 -13.91 12.81
C ALA A 135 7.85 -14.43 14.07
N SER A 136 7.27 -15.65 14.00
CA SER A 136 6.70 -16.37 15.14
C SER A 136 7.82 -17.09 15.90
#